data_7b3f5b89d6c17bf3d9181f9b4e21bcbc
#
_entry.id   7b3f5b89d6c17bf3d9181f9b4e21bcbc
#
_cell.length_a   1.000
_cell.length_b   1.000
_cell.length_c   1.000
_cell.angle_alpha   90.00
_cell.angle_beta   90.00
_cell.angle_gamma   90.00
#
_symmetry.space_group_name_H-M   'P 1'
#
loop_
_entity.id
_entity.type
_entity.pdbx_description
1 polymer ?
#
loop_
_entity_poly.entity_id
_entity_poly.type
_entity_poly.pdbx_seq_one_letter_code
_entity_poly.pdbx_strand_id
1 'polypeptide(L)'
;MKKNDLFVDVSSHNGEDVSGILAKLGTQNAIIKVSESTSYINPYLQGQINTSNPVGFYHFAWFGGDVEEAKREAQYFLDNVPQKVKYLVLDYEDHASGDVQANTDACIKFMDMLKGAGYEPIYYSYKPFTLSNVDYTQIIAKYPNSLWIAGYGVNDGELDYNYFPSMDGIRWWQYSSNPFDKNIVLLDDEEFPTEGWKKNTTGYWYEYADGT
;
A
#
# COMPACT_ATOMS: atom_id res chain seq x y z
N MET A 1 -10.80 5.51 -1.97
CA MET A 1 -10.65 5.56 -3.46
C MET A 1 -11.66 4.62 -4.10
N LYS A 2 -12.09 4.91 -5.31
CA LYS A 2 -13.03 4.08 -6.08
C LYS A 2 -12.27 3.28 -7.13
N LYS A 3 -12.86 2.19 -7.58
CA LYS A 3 -12.33 1.41 -8.71
C LYS A 3 -12.11 2.32 -9.92
N ASN A 4 -10.98 2.15 -10.57
CA ASN A 4 -10.45 2.94 -11.67
C ASN A 4 -9.95 4.35 -11.30
N ASP A 5 -9.97 4.76 -10.02
CA ASP A 5 -9.23 5.96 -9.62
C ASP A 5 -7.74 5.77 -9.92
N LEU A 6 -7.11 6.81 -10.42
CA LEU A 6 -5.66 6.87 -10.62
C LEU A 6 -5.00 7.58 -9.45
N PHE A 7 -3.78 7.19 -9.13
CA PHE A 7 -2.94 7.87 -8.17
C PHE A 7 -1.46 7.73 -8.54
N VAL A 8 -0.63 8.62 -8.01
CA VAL A 8 0.83 8.52 -8.10
C VAL A 8 1.39 8.06 -6.76
N ASP A 9 2.54 7.42 -6.78
CA ASP A 9 3.35 7.30 -5.59
C ASP A 9 4.63 8.11 -5.76
N VAL A 10 5.06 8.74 -4.66
CA VAL A 10 6.12 9.73 -4.69
C VAL A 10 7.08 9.61 -3.51
N SER A 11 8.33 9.95 -3.78
CA SER A 11 9.41 9.98 -2.80
C SER A 11 10.25 11.24 -2.96
N SER A 12 11.40 11.30 -2.31
CA SER A 12 12.35 12.40 -2.50
C SER A 12 12.87 12.53 -3.94
N HIS A 13 12.78 11.49 -4.75
CA HIS A 13 13.17 11.53 -6.17
C HIS A 13 12.27 12.42 -7.03
N ASN A 14 11.05 12.69 -6.58
CA ASN A 14 10.06 13.49 -7.31
C ASN A 14 10.12 14.99 -6.96
N GLY A 15 10.97 15.39 -5.99
CA GLY A 15 11.07 16.75 -5.50
C GLY A 15 9.93 17.17 -4.57
N GLU A 16 9.89 18.43 -4.22
CA GLU A 16 8.95 18.96 -3.23
C GLU A 16 7.55 19.21 -3.81
N ASP A 17 7.48 19.70 -5.03
CA ASP A 17 6.21 20.00 -5.74
C ASP A 17 5.89 18.87 -6.74
N VAL A 18 4.83 18.13 -6.47
CA VAL A 18 4.35 17.00 -7.29
C VAL A 18 3.12 17.34 -8.12
N SER A 19 2.63 18.59 -8.06
CA SER A 19 1.44 19.03 -8.79
C SER A 19 1.53 18.79 -10.30
N GLY A 20 2.74 18.91 -10.87
CA GLY A 20 2.98 18.72 -12.30
C GLY A 20 2.80 17.26 -12.76
N ILE A 21 3.22 16.27 -11.96
CA ILE A 21 3.02 14.85 -12.28
C ILE A 21 1.56 14.43 -12.06
N LEU A 22 0.93 14.94 -11.01
CA LEU A 22 -0.50 14.73 -10.74
C LEU A 22 -1.37 15.24 -11.89
N ALA A 23 -1.10 16.45 -12.37
CA ALA A 23 -1.81 17.03 -13.51
C ALA A 23 -1.65 16.21 -14.80
N LYS A 24 -0.45 15.67 -15.06
CA LYS A 24 -0.20 14.80 -16.22
C LYS A 24 -0.98 13.48 -16.14
N LEU A 25 -1.18 12.93 -14.96
CA LEU A 25 -1.99 11.72 -14.77
C LEU A 25 -3.49 12.02 -14.67
N GLY A 26 -3.88 13.28 -14.49
CA GLY A 26 -5.29 13.69 -14.35
C GLY A 26 -5.88 13.34 -12.98
N THR A 27 -5.07 13.33 -11.93
CA THR A 27 -5.47 13.03 -10.55
C THR A 27 -4.92 14.07 -9.57
N GLN A 28 -5.39 14.03 -8.33
CA GLN A 28 -4.78 14.71 -7.18
C GLN A 28 -4.29 13.72 -6.12
N ASN A 29 -4.62 12.42 -6.28
CA ASN A 29 -4.34 11.40 -5.29
C ASN A 29 -2.87 10.99 -5.31
N ALA A 30 -2.26 10.94 -4.13
CA ALA A 30 -0.88 10.49 -3.96
C ALA A 30 -0.73 9.56 -2.75
N ILE A 31 0.18 8.60 -2.87
CA ILE A 31 0.77 7.87 -1.74
C ILE A 31 2.22 8.34 -1.61
N ILE A 32 2.59 8.84 -0.43
CA ILE A 32 3.83 9.58 -0.23
C ILE A 32 4.76 8.81 0.70
N LYS A 33 6.04 8.67 0.31
CA LYS A 33 7.08 8.13 1.19
C LYS A 33 7.22 8.99 2.45
N VAL A 34 7.13 8.37 3.61
CA VAL A 34 7.46 9.03 4.88
C VAL A 34 8.87 8.68 5.29
N SER A 35 9.17 7.39 5.35
CA SER A 35 10.40 6.91 5.98
C SER A 35 10.99 5.69 5.29
N GLU A 36 12.23 5.38 5.67
CA GLU A 36 12.97 4.20 5.23
C GLU A 36 13.85 3.73 6.38
N SER A 37 13.87 2.40 6.66
CA SER A 37 14.55 1.87 7.83
C SER A 37 14.14 2.65 9.10
N THR A 38 15.01 2.75 10.10
CA THR A 38 14.76 3.51 11.34
C THR A 38 15.47 4.86 11.39
N SER A 39 15.94 5.39 10.25
CA SER A 39 16.80 6.56 10.24
C SER A 39 16.55 7.60 9.15
N TYR A 40 15.81 7.27 8.11
CA TYR A 40 15.54 8.19 7.01
C TYR A 40 14.09 8.70 7.05
N ILE A 41 13.94 10.00 6.86
CA ILE A 41 12.66 10.68 6.62
C ILE A 41 12.76 11.42 5.28
N ASN A 42 11.69 11.34 4.49
CA ASN A 42 11.59 12.05 3.22
C ASN A 42 11.66 13.56 3.44
N PRO A 43 12.71 14.26 2.96
CA PRO A 43 12.88 15.69 3.22
C PRO A 43 11.82 16.56 2.53
N TYR A 44 11.12 16.03 1.53
CA TYR A 44 10.09 16.74 0.76
C TYR A 44 8.67 16.38 1.20
N LEU A 45 8.51 15.59 2.25
CA LEU A 45 7.22 15.08 2.72
C LEU A 45 6.16 16.19 2.84
N GLN A 46 6.49 17.28 3.52
CA GLN A 46 5.52 18.36 3.73
C GLN A 46 5.14 19.10 2.43
N GLY A 47 6.09 19.33 1.54
CA GLY A 47 5.82 19.96 0.24
C GLY A 47 4.94 19.08 -0.64
N GLN A 48 5.22 17.77 -0.65
CA GLN A 48 4.41 16.80 -1.38
C GLN A 48 2.98 16.69 -0.83
N ILE A 49 2.81 16.78 0.49
CA ILE A 49 1.47 16.87 1.11
C ILE A 49 0.74 18.13 0.66
N ASN A 50 1.42 19.26 0.65
CA ASN A 50 0.81 20.56 0.31
C ASN A 50 0.40 20.65 -1.17
N THR A 51 0.99 19.83 -2.04
CA THR A 51 0.80 19.87 -3.49
C THR A 51 0.00 18.69 -4.06
N SER A 52 -0.60 17.86 -3.16
CA SER A 52 -1.38 16.67 -3.52
C SER A 52 -2.59 16.48 -2.60
N ASN A 53 -3.35 15.42 -2.86
CA ASN A 53 -4.33 14.84 -1.94
C ASN A 53 -3.76 13.52 -1.40
N PRO A 54 -3.11 13.49 -0.23
CA PRO A 54 -2.54 12.26 0.31
C PRO A 54 -3.65 11.27 0.68
N VAL A 55 -3.71 10.14 -0.01
CA VAL A 55 -4.63 9.04 0.28
C VAL A 55 -4.00 7.95 1.14
N GLY A 56 -2.68 7.95 1.24
CA GLY A 56 -1.89 7.06 2.06
C GLY A 56 -0.44 7.52 2.18
N PHE A 57 0.28 6.84 3.06
CA PHE A 57 1.72 7.02 3.24
C PHE A 57 2.42 5.68 3.19
N TYR A 58 3.71 5.66 2.81
CA TYR A 58 4.49 4.43 2.77
C TYR A 58 5.83 4.50 3.47
N HIS A 59 6.30 3.34 3.88
CA HIS A 59 7.60 3.09 4.46
C HIS A 59 8.36 2.08 3.63
N PHE A 60 9.58 2.40 3.21
CA PHE A 60 10.47 1.47 2.53
C PHE A 60 11.24 0.64 3.57
N ALA A 61 11.00 -0.65 3.56
CA ALA A 61 11.46 -1.56 4.61
C ALA A 61 12.86 -2.13 4.36
N TRP A 62 13.61 -2.28 5.45
CA TRP A 62 14.96 -2.87 5.47
C TRP A 62 15.09 -4.06 6.41
N PHE A 63 14.03 -4.45 7.10
CA PHE A 63 14.07 -5.44 8.19
C PHE A 63 14.40 -6.88 7.75
N GLY A 64 14.44 -7.18 6.44
CA GLY A 64 14.64 -8.55 5.97
C GLY A 64 13.61 -9.51 6.55
N GLY A 65 14.07 -10.61 7.18
CA GLY A 65 13.20 -11.54 7.91
C GLY A 65 13.19 -11.33 9.43
N ASP A 66 13.68 -10.21 9.95
CA ASP A 66 13.76 -9.96 11.39
C ASP A 66 12.49 -9.29 11.90
N VAL A 67 11.68 -10.06 12.66
CA VAL A 67 10.40 -9.58 13.24
C VAL A 67 10.60 -8.43 14.23
N GLU A 68 11.70 -8.42 15.00
CA GLU A 68 11.95 -7.34 15.96
C GLU A 68 12.41 -6.05 15.25
N GLU A 69 13.16 -6.17 14.15
CA GLU A 69 13.46 -5.02 13.30
C GLU A 69 12.20 -4.49 12.63
N ALA A 70 11.34 -5.38 12.08
CA ALA A 70 10.04 -4.99 11.50
C ALA A 70 9.18 -4.19 12.48
N LYS A 71 9.18 -4.55 13.78
CA LYS A 71 8.50 -3.76 14.82
C LYS A 71 9.12 -2.38 15.00
N ARG A 72 10.45 -2.28 15.01
CA ARG A 72 11.15 -0.99 15.16
C ARG A 72 10.87 -0.07 13.98
N GLU A 73 10.93 -0.61 12.76
CA GLU A 73 10.63 0.15 11.54
C GLU A 73 9.16 0.57 11.49
N ALA A 74 8.23 -0.32 11.86
CA ALA A 74 6.80 0.01 11.93
C ALA A 74 6.51 1.12 12.96
N GLN A 75 7.15 1.05 14.14
CA GLN A 75 7.00 2.10 15.15
C GLN A 75 7.59 3.42 14.66
N TYR A 76 8.79 3.38 14.05
CA TYR A 76 9.42 4.56 13.48
C TYR A 76 8.54 5.20 12.38
N PHE A 77 7.93 4.39 11.52
CA PHE A 77 6.98 4.87 10.53
C PHE A 77 5.77 5.54 11.19
N LEU A 78 5.11 4.86 12.14
CA LEU A 78 3.93 5.38 12.85
C LEU A 78 4.20 6.69 13.57
N ASP A 79 5.37 6.84 14.20
CA ASP A 79 5.78 8.05 14.92
C ASP A 79 5.98 9.25 13.98
N ASN A 80 6.21 8.99 12.69
CA ASN A 80 6.49 10.01 11.68
C ASN A 80 5.35 10.20 10.66
N VAL A 81 4.22 9.50 10.78
CA VAL A 81 3.03 9.73 9.93
C VAL A 81 2.48 11.15 10.21
N PRO A 82 2.48 12.05 9.21
CA PRO A 82 2.28 13.48 9.47
C PRO A 82 0.81 13.85 9.72
N GLN A 83 -0.13 13.04 9.23
CA GLN A 83 -1.56 13.28 9.37
C GLN A 83 -2.36 11.98 9.22
N LYS A 84 -3.61 11.99 9.69
CA LYS A 84 -4.50 10.82 9.54
C LYS A 84 -4.87 10.61 8.07
N VAL A 85 -4.65 9.39 7.60
CA VAL A 85 -5.07 8.86 6.29
C VAL A 85 -5.74 7.51 6.50
N LYS A 86 -6.32 6.92 5.47
CA LYS A 86 -6.90 5.57 5.57
C LYS A 86 -5.81 4.51 5.49
N TYR A 87 -4.88 4.63 4.56
CA TYR A 87 -3.92 3.59 4.21
C TYR A 87 -2.51 3.91 4.68
N LEU A 88 -1.85 2.92 5.28
CA LEU A 88 -0.39 2.90 5.44
C LEU A 88 0.19 1.68 4.73
N VAL A 89 1.27 1.90 4.00
CA VAL A 89 1.86 0.92 3.10
C VAL A 89 3.21 0.45 3.61
N LEU A 90 3.38 -0.86 3.67
CA LEU A 90 4.65 -1.53 3.76
C LEU A 90 5.19 -1.72 2.35
N ASP A 91 6.24 -1.03 2.00
CA ASP A 91 7.00 -1.19 0.75
C ASP A 91 8.17 -2.14 1.03
N TYR A 92 8.00 -3.43 0.60
CA TYR A 92 8.96 -4.50 0.83
C TYR A 92 9.38 -5.13 -0.49
N GLU A 93 10.43 -4.58 -1.08
CA GLU A 93 10.91 -4.96 -2.42
C GLU A 93 12.42 -5.16 -2.51
N ASP A 94 13.12 -5.04 -1.38
CA ASP A 94 14.56 -5.29 -1.25
C ASP A 94 14.86 -5.90 0.12
N HIS A 95 16.14 -6.26 0.34
CA HIS A 95 16.68 -6.75 1.62
C HIS A 95 16.02 -8.01 2.21
N ALA A 96 15.26 -8.77 1.42
CA ALA A 96 14.69 -10.03 1.91
C ALA A 96 15.78 -11.00 2.36
N SER A 97 15.52 -11.71 3.44
CA SER A 97 16.36 -12.84 3.87
C SER A 97 16.17 -14.03 2.94
N GLY A 98 17.02 -15.05 3.05
CA GLY A 98 16.84 -16.31 2.33
C GLY A 98 15.71 -17.20 2.88
N ASP A 99 15.02 -16.79 3.93
CA ASP A 99 13.93 -17.53 4.59
C ASP A 99 12.57 -16.87 4.31
N VAL A 100 11.80 -17.49 3.42
CA VAL A 100 10.48 -17.01 2.99
C VAL A 100 9.52 -16.86 4.16
N GLN A 101 9.52 -17.80 5.12
CA GLN A 101 8.61 -17.73 6.27
C GLN A 101 8.99 -16.60 7.21
N ALA A 102 10.29 -16.42 7.48
CA ALA A 102 10.76 -15.31 8.31
C ALA A 102 10.41 -13.96 7.70
N ASN A 103 10.59 -13.80 6.37
CA ASN A 103 10.18 -12.58 5.65
C ASN A 103 8.66 -12.34 5.77
N THR A 104 7.86 -13.40 5.60
CA THR A 104 6.39 -13.35 5.70
C THR A 104 5.94 -12.94 7.09
N ASP A 105 6.52 -13.54 8.14
CA ASP A 105 6.21 -13.24 9.54
C ASP A 105 6.55 -11.78 9.88
N ALA A 106 7.70 -11.29 9.39
CA ALA A 106 8.12 -9.90 9.56
C ALA A 106 7.17 -8.91 8.87
N CYS A 107 6.79 -9.18 7.61
CA CYS A 107 5.80 -8.38 6.89
C CYS A 107 4.44 -8.35 7.62
N ILE A 108 3.92 -9.51 8.03
CA ILE A 108 2.66 -9.60 8.78
C ILE A 108 2.76 -8.82 10.08
N LYS A 109 3.88 -8.93 10.80
CA LYS A 109 4.07 -8.21 12.06
C LYS A 109 4.10 -6.70 11.88
N PHE A 110 4.76 -6.20 10.83
CA PHE A 110 4.73 -4.78 10.46
C PHE A 110 3.28 -4.33 10.20
N MET A 111 2.55 -5.05 9.36
CA MET A 111 1.16 -4.76 9.02
C MET A 111 0.23 -4.81 10.24
N ASP A 112 0.46 -5.73 11.19
CA ASP A 112 -0.28 -5.82 12.45
C ASP A 112 -0.15 -4.54 13.28
N MET A 113 1.03 -3.94 13.32
CA MET A 113 1.25 -2.69 14.04
C MET A 113 0.50 -1.52 13.38
N LEU A 114 0.51 -1.45 12.05
CA LEU A 114 -0.27 -0.45 11.32
C LEU A 114 -1.76 -0.60 11.60
N LYS A 115 -2.28 -1.85 11.55
CA LYS A 115 -3.69 -2.14 11.85
C LYS A 115 -4.05 -1.81 13.30
N GLY A 116 -3.18 -2.18 14.25
CA GLY A 116 -3.35 -1.85 15.67
C GLY A 116 -3.39 -0.35 15.96
N ALA A 117 -2.73 0.47 15.14
CA ALA A 117 -2.77 1.92 15.19
C ALA A 117 -4.01 2.53 14.46
N GLY A 118 -4.90 1.69 13.93
CA GLY A 118 -6.17 2.11 13.31
C GLY A 118 -6.05 2.54 11.85
N TYR A 119 -5.07 1.99 11.12
CA TYR A 119 -4.91 2.17 9.68
C TYR A 119 -5.23 0.89 8.93
N GLU A 120 -5.54 1.02 7.63
CA GLU A 120 -5.64 -0.13 6.72
C GLU A 120 -4.25 -0.41 6.14
N PRO A 121 -3.63 -1.57 6.49
CA PRO A 121 -2.31 -1.90 6.01
C PRO A 121 -2.36 -2.40 4.57
N ILE A 122 -1.42 -1.96 3.75
CA ILE A 122 -1.20 -2.42 2.38
C ILE A 122 0.24 -2.94 2.27
N TYR A 123 0.41 -4.07 1.60
CA TYR A 123 1.71 -4.61 1.20
C TYR A 123 1.99 -4.20 -0.24
N TYR A 124 3.09 -3.49 -0.49
CA TYR A 124 3.59 -3.18 -1.82
C TYR A 124 4.86 -3.95 -2.14
N SER A 125 4.93 -4.45 -3.35
CA SER A 125 6.13 -5.00 -3.96
C SER A 125 5.90 -5.25 -5.46
N TYR A 126 6.91 -5.78 -6.17
CA TYR A 126 6.71 -6.32 -7.51
C TYR A 126 6.54 -7.84 -7.50
N LYS A 127 5.77 -8.35 -8.48
CA LYS A 127 5.35 -9.76 -8.51
C LYS A 127 6.50 -10.76 -8.39
N PRO A 128 7.63 -10.68 -9.16
CA PRO A 128 8.72 -11.64 -9.02
C PRO A 128 9.33 -11.69 -7.63
N PHE A 129 9.53 -10.52 -6.99
CA PHE A 129 10.07 -10.46 -5.64
C PHE A 129 9.12 -11.09 -4.63
N THR A 130 7.84 -10.74 -4.69
CA THR A 130 6.82 -11.30 -3.81
C THR A 130 6.80 -12.82 -3.89
N LEU A 131 6.72 -13.39 -5.10
CA LEU A 131 6.66 -14.85 -5.30
C LEU A 131 7.92 -15.59 -4.86
N SER A 132 9.07 -14.92 -4.86
CA SER A 132 10.35 -15.53 -4.46
C SER A 132 10.65 -15.43 -2.98
N ASN A 133 10.13 -14.40 -2.30
CA ASN A 133 10.59 -14.02 -0.98
C ASN A 133 9.50 -14.03 0.10
N VAL A 134 8.21 -14.06 -0.29
CA VAL A 134 7.09 -13.94 0.66
C VAL A 134 5.99 -14.94 0.32
N ASP A 135 5.44 -15.61 1.32
CA ASP A 135 4.16 -16.32 1.18
C ASP A 135 3.01 -15.32 1.32
N TYR A 136 2.72 -14.63 0.21
CA TYR A 136 1.67 -13.62 0.19
C TYR A 136 0.26 -14.17 0.49
N THR A 137 0.08 -15.50 0.38
CA THR A 137 -1.22 -16.13 0.71
C THR A 137 -1.54 -16.01 2.19
N GLN A 138 -0.52 -16.04 3.06
CA GLN A 138 -0.68 -15.77 4.49
C GLN A 138 -1.03 -14.29 4.75
N ILE A 139 -0.46 -13.37 3.96
CA ILE A 139 -0.80 -11.94 4.06
C ILE A 139 -2.28 -11.72 3.72
N ILE A 140 -2.75 -12.21 2.56
CA ILE A 140 -4.13 -12.00 2.13
C ILE A 140 -5.15 -12.81 2.93
N ALA A 141 -4.75 -13.91 3.56
CA ALA A 141 -5.60 -14.63 4.52
C ALA A 141 -5.91 -13.78 5.75
N LYS A 142 -4.96 -12.96 6.19
CA LYS A 142 -5.11 -12.07 7.35
C LYS A 142 -5.66 -10.69 6.97
N TYR A 143 -5.23 -10.15 5.84
CA TYR A 143 -5.58 -8.85 5.29
C TYR A 143 -6.11 -9.02 3.86
N PRO A 144 -7.37 -9.41 3.67
CA PRO A 144 -7.95 -9.59 2.33
C PRO A 144 -7.83 -8.32 1.50
N ASN A 145 -7.52 -8.48 0.21
CA ASN A 145 -7.41 -7.36 -0.73
C ASN A 145 -6.44 -6.25 -0.26
N SER A 146 -5.29 -6.63 0.28
CA SER A 146 -4.28 -5.69 0.81
C SER A 146 -3.01 -5.60 -0.05
N LEU A 147 -3.00 -6.19 -1.25
CA LEU A 147 -1.82 -6.13 -2.10
C LEU A 147 -1.87 -4.94 -3.06
N TRP A 148 -0.75 -4.26 -3.16
CA TRP A 148 -0.41 -3.31 -4.20
C TRP A 148 0.80 -3.85 -4.95
N ILE A 149 0.61 -4.29 -6.19
CA ILE A 149 1.64 -5.02 -6.94
C ILE A 149 2.08 -4.24 -8.17
N ALA A 150 3.39 -4.09 -8.31
CA ALA A 150 3.98 -3.52 -9.52
C ALA A 150 4.15 -4.58 -10.61
N GLY A 151 3.83 -4.18 -11.84
CA GLY A 151 4.02 -4.98 -13.05
C GLY A 151 3.79 -4.12 -14.30
N TYR A 152 4.86 -3.81 -15.02
CA TYR A 152 4.88 -2.71 -15.99
C TYR A 152 4.73 -3.13 -17.45
N GLY A 153 4.84 -4.41 -17.77
CA GLY A 153 4.88 -4.85 -19.18
C GLY A 153 5.99 -4.14 -19.97
N VAL A 154 5.62 -3.44 -21.04
CA VAL A 154 6.57 -2.65 -21.86
C VAL A 154 6.97 -1.32 -21.20
N ASN A 155 6.30 -0.93 -20.14
CA ASN A 155 6.56 0.30 -19.36
C ASN A 155 6.61 1.57 -20.21
N ASP A 156 5.67 1.73 -21.13
CA ASP A 156 5.56 2.91 -22.01
C ASP A 156 4.70 4.03 -21.39
N GLY A 157 4.18 3.82 -20.20
CA GLY A 157 3.36 4.78 -19.49
C GLY A 157 1.86 4.57 -19.68
N GLU A 158 1.46 3.64 -20.52
CA GLU A 158 0.06 3.34 -20.80
C GLU A 158 -0.45 2.14 -19.99
N LEU A 159 -1.73 2.17 -19.65
CA LEU A 159 -2.39 1.08 -18.93
C LEU A 159 -2.76 -0.04 -19.89
N ASP A 160 -2.11 -1.19 -19.79
CA ASP A 160 -2.43 -2.38 -20.59
C ASP A 160 -2.69 -3.59 -19.70
N TYR A 161 -3.95 -4.01 -19.59
CA TYR A 161 -4.39 -5.14 -18.78
C TYR A 161 -3.80 -6.50 -19.21
N ASN A 162 -3.19 -6.61 -20.39
CA ASN A 162 -2.45 -7.82 -20.79
C ASN A 162 -1.25 -8.09 -19.87
N TYR A 163 -0.75 -7.05 -19.21
CA TYR A 163 0.37 -7.13 -18.27
C TYR A 163 -0.05 -7.12 -16.79
N PHE A 164 -1.35 -7.26 -16.53
CA PHE A 164 -1.84 -7.36 -15.16
C PHE A 164 -1.14 -8.50 -14.41
N PRO A 165 -0.61 -8.28 -13.19
CA PRO A 165 0.23 -9.25 -12.49
C PRO A 165 -0.46 -10.56 -12.09
N SER A 166 -1.79 -10.67 -12.18
CA SER A 166 -2.58 -11.90 -11.99
C SER A 166 -2.21 -12.65 -10.70
N MET A 167 -2.36 -11.98 -9.57
CA MET A 167 -2.26 -12.55 -8.22
C MET A 167 -3.56 -12.30 -7.48
N ASP A 168 -3.90 -13.17 -6.53
CA ASP A 168 -5.05 -12.96 -5.66
C ASP A 168 -4.80 -11.81 -4.67
N GLY A 169 -5.87 -11.14 -4.26
CA GLY A 169 -5.80 -10.12 -3.22
C GLY A 169 -5.23 -8.76 -3.65
N ILE A 170 -5.05 -8.52 -4.96
CA ILE A 170 -4.59 -7.22 -5.46
C ILE A 170 -5.72 -6.19 -5.36
N ARG A 171 -5.46 -5.13 -4.59
CA ARG A 171 -6.31 -3.94 -4.48
C ARG A 171 -5.87 -2.86 -5.46
N TRP A 172 -4.54 -2.66 -5.60
CA TRP A 172 -3.94 -1.64 -6.44
C TRP A 172 -2.85 -2.23 -7.33
N TRP A 173 -2.76 -1.69 -8.52
CA TRP A 173 -1.73 -2.07 -9.49
C TRP A 173 -0.90 -0.85 -9.89
N GLN A 174 0.42 -0.93 -9.68
CA GLN A 174 1.36 0.01 -10.28
C GLN A 174 1.69 -0.52 -11.67
N TYR A 175 1.11 0.12 -12.69
CA TYR A 175 1.18 -0.37 -14.06
C TYR A 175 2.32 0.23 -14.88
N SER A 176 2.95 1.31 -14.39
CA SER A 176 4.10 1.94 -15.04
C SER A 176 4.92 2.75 -14.05
N SER A 177 6.23 2.84 -14.32
CA SER A 177 7.16 3.79 -13.69
C SER A 177 7.69 4.85 -14.68
N ASN A 178 7.10 4.96 -15.87
CA ASN A 178 7.58 5.84 -16.93
C ASN A 178 6.52 6.92 -17.30
N PRO A 179 6.87 8.19 -17.23
CA PRO A 179 8.09 8.80 -16.70
C PRO A 179 8.05 9.00 -15.17
N PHE A 180 7.05 8.50 -14.50
CA PHE A 180 6.81 8.48 -13.05
C PHE A 180 5.85 7.33 -12.71
N ASP A 181 5.76 6.98 -11.43
CA ASP A 181 4.97 5.87 -10.95
C ASP A 181 3.46 6.15 -11.11
N LYS A 182 2.78 5.25 -11.84
CA LYS A 182 1.37 5.36 -12.18
C LYS A 182 0.62 4.14 -11.67
N ASN A 183 -0.47 4.41 -10.98
CA ASN A 183 -1.24 3.39 -10.28
C ASN A 183 -2.71 3.48 -10.59
N ILE A 184 -3.38 2.32 -10.50
CA ILE A 184 -4.83 2.21 -10.64
C ILE A 184 -5.44 1.42 -9.49
N VAL A 185 -6.58 1.88 -9.02
CA VAL A 185 -7.41 1.18 -8.02
C VAL A 185 -8.26 0.13 -8.74
N LEU A 186 -8.18 -1.11 -8.28
CA LEU A 186 -8.91 -2.24 -8.87
C LEU A 186 -10.19 -2.59 -8.12
N LEU A 187 -10.27 -2.24 -6.84
CA LEU A 187 -11.41 -2.51 -5.97
C LEU A 187 -11.84 -1.21 -5.31
N ASP A 188 -13.15 -0.99 -5.27
CA ASP A 188 -13.69 0.10 -4.47
C ASP A 188 -13.20 -0.01 -3.03
N ASP A 189 -13.03 1.14 -2.39
CA ASP A 189 -13.02 1.17 -0.94
C ASP A 189 -14.41 0.75 -0.52
N GLU A 190 -14.58 -0.55 -0.28
CA GLU A 190 -15.82 -1.01 0.31
C GLU A 190 -16.11 -0.12 1.52
N GLU A 191 -17.33 0.39 1.60
CA GLU A 191 -17.87 0.72 2.89
C GLU A 191 -17.74 -0.59 3.68
N PHE A 192 -16.77 -0.65 4.60
CA PHE A 192 -16.67 -1.80 5.50
C PHE A 192 -18.06 -2.05 6.01
N PRO A 193 -18.58 -3.29 5.98
CA PRO A 193 -19.84 -3.58 6.60
C PRO A 193 -19.77 -2.95 8.00
N THR A 194 -20.50 -1.87 8.22
CA THR A 194 -20.53 -1.27 9.52
C THR A 194 -21.20 -2.30 10.40
N GLU A 195 -20.42 -2.87 11.33
CA GLU A 195 -20.97 -3.78 12.32
C GLU A 195 -22.29 -3.22 12.85
N GLY A 196 -23.34 -4.01 12.82
CA GLY A 196 -24.65 -3.55 13.28
C GLY A 196 -25.83 -4.25 12.63
N TRP A 197 -26.99 -3.91 13.14
CA TRP A 197 -28.26 -4.40 12.63
C TRP A 197 -28.55 -3.86 11.23
N LYS A 198 -28.75 -4.76 10.28
CA LYS A 198 -29.18 -4.49 8.91
C LYS A 198 -30.62 -4.94 8.72
N LYS A 199 -31.28 -4.38 7.70
CA LYS A 199 -32.69 -4.70 7.37
C LYS A 199 -32.87 -4.75 5.85
N ASN A 200 -33.61 -5.74 5.37
CA ASN A 200 -34.17 -5.76 4.03
C ASN A 200 -35.66 -6.12 4.07
N THR A 201 -36.24 -6.41 2.93
CA THR A 201 -37.67 -6.79 2.81
C THR A 201 -38.00 -8.14 3.45
N THR A 202 -36.99 -8.96 3.76
CA THR A 202 -37.16 -10.31 4.34
C THR A 202 -37.00 -10.33 5.85
N GLY A 203 -36.28 -9.37 6.44
CA GLY A 203 -36.07 -9.32 7.88
C GLY A 203 -34.89 -8.46 8.33
N TYR A 204 -34.47 -8.72 9.56
CA TYR A 204 -33.30 -8.10 10.18
C TYR A 204 -32.23 -9.14 10.39
N TRP A 205 -30.95 -8.74 10.23
CA TRP A 205 -29.78 -9.55 10.61
C TRP A 205 -28.71 -8.65 11.21
N TYR A 206 -27.82 -9.22 11.97
CA TYR A 206 -26.66 -8.53 12.49
C TYR A 206 -25.46 -8.87 11.61
N GLU A 207 -24.81 -7.86 11.05
CA GLU A 207 -23.61 -8.01 10.24
C GLU A 207 -22.40 -7.70 11.12
N TYR A 208 -21.49 -8.65 11.22
CA TYR A 208 -20.24 -8.46 11.94
C TYR A 208 -19.21 -7.74 11.07
N ALA A 209 -18.16 -7.17 11.71
CA ALA A 209 -17.13 -6.41 11.01
C ALA A 209 -16.35 -7.24 9.96
N ASP A 210 -16.42 -8.56 10.03
CA ASP A 210 -15.84 -9.50 9.05
C ASP A 210 -16.79 -9.85 7.88
N GLY A 211 -17.99 -9.29 7.85
CA GLY A 211 -18.99 -9.53 6.82
C GLY A 211 -19.82 -10.80 6.98
N THR A 212 -19.73 -11.51 8.14
CA THR A 212 -20.54 -12.70 8.44
C THR A 212 -21.83 -12.38 9.16
#